data_30a8b0c72c6c3b5843bb1848b6b99c38
#
_entry.id   30a8b0c72c6c3b5843bb1848b6b99c38
#
_cell.length_a   1.000
_cell.length_b   1.000
_cell.length_c   1.000
_cell.angle_alpha   90.00
_cell.angle_beta   90.00
_cell.angle_gamma   90.00
#
_symmetry.space_group_name_H-M   'P 1'
#
loop_
_entity.id
_entity.type
_entity.pdbx_description
1 polymer ?
#
loop_
_entity_poly.entity_id
_entity_poly.type
_entity_poly.pdbx_seq_one_letter_code
_entity_poly.pdbx_strand_id
1 'polypeptide(L)'
;MNIEFDTYKQKLNDCRPALDGLAESLNMTGMRSELERLHAMQEAPGFWDDPEKSQKVAIKVKQTEAKIERYEKMVSSWEDMMTICEMAAEEDDDSMLDELKEGFEVLEEQMETCRLETLLTGHYDKNNALMSFHAGAGGTEAQDWCQMLYRMYTRWAERHGFTYKIMDYLEGDEAGLKSADILIEGENAYGFLKGENGVHRLVRVSPFDANARRQTSFSAVEVIPEIEDDSQDVEIRPEDYEMQVYRSSGAGGQHINKTSSAVRLIHKATGIVVSCQTERSQFQNKETCLRMLRSKLVEIREREHLATIADIKGVQQKIEWGSQIRNYVFMPYTLVKDTRTGCETSNVNGVMDGALDPFIESYLNCLASGNWVTK
;
A
#
# COMPACT_ATOMS: atom_id res chain seq x y z
N MET A 1 -3.50 -24.82 42.61
CA MET A 1 -4.11 -24.67 41.28
C MET A 1 -4.24 -23.16 41.03
N ASN A 2 -3.41 -22.63 40.18
CA ASN A 2 -3.35 -21.18 39.97
C ASN A 2 -4.47 -20.77 38.97
N ILE A 3 -5.44 -19.99 39.47
CA ILE A 3 -6.61 -19.55 38.71
C ILE A 3 -6.20 -18.80 37.41
N GLU A 4 -5.02 -18.17 37.41
CA GLU A 4 -4.52 -17.44 36.26
C GLU A 4 -4.16 -18.38 35.08
N PHE A 5 -3.51 -19.52 35.32
CA PHE A 5 -3.22 -20.50 34.29
C PHE A 5 -4.50 -21.11 33.69
N ASP A 6 -5.49 -21.41 34.52
CA ASP A 6 -6.78 -21.90 34.01
C ASP A 6 -7.47 -20.85 33.12
N THR A 7 -7.34 -19.57 33.47
CA THR A 7 -7.88 -18.46 32.69
C THR A 7 -7.18 -18.34 31.34
N TYR A 8 -5.85 -18.44 31.30
CA TYR A 8 -5.11 -18.40 30.04
C TYR A 8 -5.34 -19.66 29.19
N LYS A 9 -5.44 -20.84 29.82
CA LYS A 9 -5.81 -22.08 29.11
C LYS A 9 -7.18 -21.95 28.43
N GLN A 10 -8.14 -21.31 29.09
CA GLN A 10 -9.44 -21.06 28.50
C GLN A 10 -9.35 -20.06 27.34
N LYS A 11 -8.62 -18.94 27.49
CA LYS A 11 -8.38 -17.97 26.42
C LYS A 11 -7.71 -18.61 25.20
N LEU A 12 -6.69 -19.47 25.41
CA LEU A 12 -6.02 -20.19 24.33
C LEU A 12 -6.98 -21.14 23.60
N ASN A 13 -7.85 -21.85 24.33
CA ASN A 13 -8.87 -22.68 23.71
C ASN A 13 -9.89 -21.85 22.92
N ASP A 14 -10.25 -20.67 23.38
CA ASP A 14 -11.17 -19.75 22.69
C ASP A 14 -10.53 -19.15 21.43
N CYS A 15 -9.20 -19.02 21.37
CA CYS A 15 -8.46 -18.55 20.19
C CYS A 15 -8.31 -19.63 19.11
N ARG A 16 -8.39 -20.93 19.42
CA ARG A 16 -8.15 -22.01 18.45
C ARG A 16 -9.07 -21.97 17.24
N PRO A 17 -10.39 -21.76 17.35
CA PRO A 17 -11.25 -21.64 16.19
C PRO A 17 -10.90 -20.47 15.28
N ALA A 18 -10.42 -19.34 15.88
CA ALA A 18 -9.97 -18.18 15.10
C ALA A 18 -8.68 -18.49 14.34
N LEU A 19 -7.74 -19.20 14.96
CA LEU A 19 -6.49 -19.64 14.31
C LEU A 19 -6.77 -20.62 13.16
N ASP A 20 -7.69 -21.55 13.35
CA ASP A 20 -8.11 -22.48 12.27
C ASP A 20 -8.84 -21.73 11.15
N GLY A 21 -9.68 -20.74 11.46
CA GLY A 21 -10.33 -19.89 10.47
C GLY A 21 -9.35 -19.04 9.66
N LEU A 22 -8.23 -18.63 10.27
CA LEU A 22 -7.14 -17.96 9.54
C LEU A 22 -6.50 -18.87 8.50
N ALA A 23 -6.29 -20.16 8.80
CA ALA A 23 -5.77 -21.12 7.84
C ALA A 23 -6.64 -21.24 6.58
N GLU A 24 -7.97 -21.25 6.77
CA GLU A 24 -8.94 -21.27 5.67
C GLU A 24 -8.92 -19.96 4.87
N SER A 25 -8.96 -18.82 5.56
CA SER A 25 -8.98 -17.49 4.94
C SER A 25 -7.71 -17.20 4.14
N LEU A 26 -6.55 -17.64 4.64
CA LEU A 26 -5.26 -17.55 3.96
C LEU A 26 -5.11 -18.60 2.86
N ASN A 27 -6.00 -19.58 2.78
CA ASN A 27 -5.89 -20.73 1.87
C ASN A 27 -4.55 -21.44 2.01
N MET A 28 -4.18 -21.82 3.23
CA MET A 28 -2.88 -22.45 3.55
C MET A 28 -2.58 -23.69 2.69
N THR A 29 -3.60 -24.51 2.41
CA THR A 29 -3.45 -25.68 1.54
C THR A 29 -3.07 -25.27 0.11
N GLY A 30 -3.72 -24.24 -0.42
CA GLY A 30 -3.40 -23.71 -1.74
C GLY A 30 -2.00 -23.06 -1.81
N MET A 31 -1.59 -22.34 -0.75
CA MET A 31 -0.24 -21.73 -0.67
C MET A 31 0.85 -22.81 -0.63
N ARG A 32 0.66 -23.91 0.13
CA ARG A 32 1.62 -25.02 0.15
C ARG A 32 1.74 -25.70 -1.22
N SER A 33 0.63 -25.96 -1.90
CA SER A 33 0.64 -26.53 -3.25
C SER A 33 1.30 -25.60 -4.28
N GLU A 34 1.06 -24.30 -4.18
CA GLU A 34 1.71 -23.31 -5.04
C GLU A 34 3.21 -23.24 -4.76
N LEU A 35 3.64 -23.33 -3.50
CA LEU A 35 5.05 -23.37 -3.12
C LEU A 35 5.76 -24.58 -3.73
N GLU A 36 5.16 -25.77 -3.61
CA GLU A 36 5.69 -27.00 -4.25
C GLU A 36 5.82 -26.83 -5.76
N ARG A 37 4.83 -26.21 -6.41
CA ARG A 37 4.87 -25.90 -7.85
C ARG A 37 5.99 -24.93 -8.19
N LEU A 38 6.20 -23.91 -7.40
CA LEU A 38 7.27 -22.91 -7.61
C LEU A 38 8.66 -23.54 -7.42
N HIS A 39 8.85 -24.40 -6.43
CA HIS A 39 10.10 -25.17 -6.25
C HIS A 39 10.36 -26.10 -7.43
N ALA A 40 9.35 -26.83 -7.89
CA ALA A 40 9.47 -27.66 -9.09
C ALA A 40 9.86 -26.85 -10.34
N MET A 41 9.38 -25.60 -10.46
CA MET A 41 9.81 -24.69 -11.53
C MET A 41 11.27 -24.27 -11.40
N GLN A 42 11.78 -24.04 -10.17
CA GLN A 42 13.17 -23.68 -9.94
C GLN A 42 14.15 -24.84 -10.27
N GLU A 43 13.69 -26.08 -10.09
CA GLU A 43 14.45 -27.29 -10.41
C GLU A 43 14.44 -27.67 -11.90
N ALA A 44 13.56 -27.04 -12.70
CA ALA A 44 13.43 -27.37 -14.11
C ALA A 44 14.68 -26.96 -14.92
N PRO A 45 15.13 -27.79 -15.89
CA PRO A 45 16.26 -27.44 -16.74
C PRO A 45 16.01 -26.14 -17.51
N GLY A 46 16.98 -25.24 -17.52
CA GLY A 46 16.90 -23.95 -18.22
C GLY A 46 16.16 -22.83 -17.45
N PHE A 47 15.72 -23.08 -16.24
CA PHE A 47 15.04 -22.05 -15.42
C PHE A 47 15.94 -20.82 -15.17
N TRP A 48 17.22 -21.02 -14.94
CA TRP A 48 18.19 -19.98 -14.64
C TRP A 48 18.74 -19.25 -15.88
N ASP A 49 18.32 -19.66 -17.08
CA ASP A 49 18.75 -19.04 -18.34
C ASP A 49 18.04 -17.68 -18.57
N ASP A 50 16.90 -17.44 -17.88
CA ASP A 50 16.15 -16.18 -17.93
C ASP A 50 16.22 -15.49 -16.54
N PRO A 51 17.11 -14.50 -16.38
CA PRO A 51 17.33 -13.85 -15.08
C PRO A 51 16.09 -13.12 -14.53
N GLU A 52 15.29 -12.48 -15.39
CA GLU A 52 14.10 -11.72 -14.94
C GLU A 52 13.02 -12.65 -14.42
N LYS A 53 12.74 -13.72 -15.15
CA LYS A 53 11.76 -14.72 -14.75
C LYS A 53 12.18 -15.46 -13.48
N SER A 54 13.45 -15.86 -13.39
CA SER A 54 13.97 -16.57 -12.22
C SER A 54 13.96 -15.68 -10.97
N GLN A 55 14.27 -14.38 -11.11
CA GLN A 55 14.17 -13.43 -10.01
C GLN A 55 12.73 -13.24 -9.52
N LYS A 56 11.77 -13.06 -10.42
CA LYS A 56 10.34 -12.95 -10.06
C LYS A 56 9.82 -14.19 -9.33
N VAL A 57 10.20 -15.40 -9.81
CA VAL A 57 9.83 -16.65 -9.15
C VAL A 57 10.50 -16.79 -7.77
N ALA A 58 11.79 -16.45 -7.65
CA ALA A 58 12.51 -16.51 -6.37
C ALA A 58 11.90 -15.56 -5.31
N ILE A 59 11.51 -14.33 -5.70
CA ILE A 59 10.80 -13.41 -4.83
C ILE A 59 9.46 -14.01 -4.38
N LYS A 60 8.69 -14.60 -5.31
CA LYS A 60 7.39 -15.21 -5.00
C LYS A 60 7.53 -16.41 -4.06
N VAL A 61 8.55 -17.25 -4.25
CA VAL A 61 8.87 -18.37 -3.33
C VAL A 61 9.10 -17.82 -1.93
N LYS A 62 10.03 -16.87 -1.78
CA LYS A 62 10.35 -16.28 -0.48
C LYS A 62 9.14 -15.65 0.23
N GLN A 63 8.29 -14.95 -0.52
CA GLN A 63 7.08 -14.36 0.04
C GLN A 63 6.08 -15.41 0.50
N THR A 64 5.90 -16.49 -0.29
CA THR A 64 4.98 -17.58 0.07
C THR A 64 5.50 -18.37 1.26
N GLU A 65 6.80 -18.67 1.31
CA GLU A 65 7.45 -19.34 2.45
C GLU A 65 7.29 -18.53 3.74
N ALA A 66 7.56 -17.21 3.68
CA ALA A 66 7.44 -16.33 4.84
C ALA A 66 6.01 -16.31 5.42
N LYS A 67 4.97 -16.35 4.56
CA LYS A 67 3.57 -16.43 5.01
C LYS A 67 3.24 -17.75 5.67
N ILE A 68 3.69 -18.86 5.09
CA ILE A 68 3.50 -20.18 5.67
C ILE A 68 4.21 -20.27 7.02
N GLU A 69 5.47 -19.87 7.07
CA GLU A 69 6.29 -19.89 8.29
C GLU A 69 5.67 -19.04 9.40
N ARG A 70 5.13 -17.85 9.07
CA ARG A 70 4.47 -16.97 10.04
C ARG A 70 3.22 -17.65 10.65
N TYR A 71 2.41 -18.29 9.81
CA TYR A 71 1.25 -19.02 10.32
C TYR A 71 1.68 -20.23 11.19
N GLU A 72 2.67 -21.01 10.75
CA GLU A 72 3.18 -22.15 11.50
C GLU A 72 3.79 -21.73 12.84
N LYS A 73 4.47 -20.60 12.91
CA LYS A 73 4.96 -20.02 14.17
C LYS A 73 3.82 -19.65 15.13
N MET A 74 2.72 -19.09 14.65
CA MET A 74 1.55 -18.81 15.50
C MET A 74 0.97 -20.09 16.08
N VAL A 75 0.86 -21.16 15.26
CA VAL A 75 0.37 -22.47 15.72
C VAL A 75 1.33 -23.06 16.75
N SER A 76 2.64 -23.04 16.49
CA SER A 76 3.66 -23.54 17.44
C SER A 76 3.62 -22.76 18.75
N SER A 77 3.55 -21.43 18.71
CA SER A 77 3.46 -20.60 19.92
C SER A 77 2.19 -20.93 20.74
N TRP A 78 1.07 -21.19 20.06
CA TRP A 78 -0.15 -21.62 20.73
C TRP A 78 0.04 -22.99 21.40
N GLU A 79 0.67 -23.98 20.74
CA GLU A 79 0.97 -25.31 21.27
C GLU A 79 1.91 -25.24 22.47
N ASP A 80 2.96 -24.42 22.37
CA ASP A 80 3.93 -24.20 23.46
C ASP A 80 3.25 -23.61 24.70
N MET A 81 2.41 -22.59 24.56
CA MET A 81 1.66 -21.99 25.66
C MET A 81 0.64 -22.95 26.28
N MET A 82 -0.01 -23.79 25.48
CA MET A 82 -0.88 -24.85 26.01
C MET A 82 -0.08 -25.85 26.85
N THR A 83 1.11 -26.23 26.40
CA THR A 83 2.02 -27.11 27.14
C THR A 83 2.48 -26.47 28.46
N ILE A 84 2.81 -25.17 28.47
CA ILE A 84 3.14 -24.43 29.70
C ILE A 84 1.97 -24.47 30.68
N CYS A 85 0.75 -24.23 30.22
CA CYS A 85 -0.45 -24.32 31.09
C CYS A 85 -0.65 -25.71 31.69
N GLU A 86 -0.33 -26.79 30.95
CA GLU A 86 -0.45 -28.17 31.41
C GLU A 86 0.63 -28.52 32.45
N MET A 87 1.88 -28.15 32.17
CA MET A 87 2.99 -28.37 33.09
C MET A 87 2.83 -27.60 34.43
N ALA A 88 2.43 -26.31 34.36
CA ALA A 88 2.18 -25.49 35.52
C ALA A 88 1.03 -26.03 36.40
N ALA A 89 0.02 -26.68 35.79
CA ALA A 89 -1.07 -27.31 36.52
C ALA A 89 -0.62 -28.58 37.25
N GLU A 90 0.40 -29.30 36.73
CA GLU A 90 0.94 -30.53 37.36
C GLU A 90 1.95 -30.20 38.49
N GLU A 91 2.80 -29.18 38.28
CA GLU A 91 3.91 -28.86 39.20
C GLU A 91 3.58 -27.77 40.22
N ASP A 92 2.43 -27.08 40.11
CA ASP A 92 1.98 -25.94 40.95
C ASP A 92 3.04 -24.80 40.97
N ASP A 93 3.70 -24.57 39.81
CA ASP A 93 4.78 -23.57 39.61
C ASP A 93 4.28 -22.34 38.87
N ASP A 94 4.44 -21.18 39.49
CA ASP A 94 4.01 -19.88 38.94
C ASP A 94 5.12 -19.17 38.16
N SER A 95 6.32 -19.74 38.06
CA SER A 95 7.49 -19.06 37.49
C SER A 95 7.33 -18.70 36.00
N MET A 96 6.50 -19.44 35.25
CA MET A 96 6.28 -19.25 33.81
C MET A 96 5.06 -18.35 33.47
N LEU A 97 4.40 -17.80 34.50
CA LEU A 97 3.18 -17.01 34.27
C LEU A 97 3.42 -15.73 33.45
N ASP A 98 4.53 -15.06 33.71
CA ASP A 98 4.86 -13.82 32.97
C ASP A 98 5.21 -14.12 31.50
N GLU A 99 5.92 -15.21 31.24
CA GLU A 99 6.22 -15.68 29.88
C GLU A 99 4.92 -16.06 29.14
N LEU A 100 3.98 -16.71 29.82
CA LEU A 100 2.68 -17.04 29.25
C LEU A 100 1.87 -15.79 28.89
N LYS A 101 1.90 -14.76 29.76
CA LYS A 101 1.21 -13.49 29.52
C LYS A 101 1.76 -12.78 28.29
N GLU A 102 3.08 -12.60 28.25
CA GLU A 102 3.75 -11.94 27.13
C GLU A 102 3.55 -12.72 25.83
N GLY A 103 3.68 -14.04 25.86
CA GLY A 103 3.46 -14.91 24.70
C GLY A 103 2.03 -14.83 24.17
N PHE A 104 1.04 -14.78 25.06
CA PHE A 104 -0.37 -14.67 24.67
C PHE A 104 -0.67 -13.30 24.03
N GLU A 105 -0.16 -12.18 24.56
CA GLU A 105 -0.31 -10.85 23.96
C GLU A 105 0.30 -10.79 22.56
N VAL A 106 1.49 -11.36 22.38
CA VAL A 106 2.16 -11.43 21.06
C VAL A 106 1.35 -12.29 20.07
N LEU A 107 0.81 -13.43 20.52
CA LEU A 107 -0.02 -14.29 19.67
C LEU A 107 -1.30 -13.57 19.22
N GLU A 108 -1.97 -12.89 20.14
CA GLU A 108 -3.21 -12.13 19.87
C GLU A 108 -2.96 -11.03 18.84
N GLU A 109 -1.86 -10.27 18.97
CA GLU A 109 -1.44 -9.24 18.02
C GLU A 109 -1.11 -9.83 16.63
N GLN A 110 -0.38 -10.94 16.59
CA GLN A 110 -0.05 -11.62 15.33
C GLN A 110 -1.29 -12.17 14.62
N MET A 111 -2.22 -12.77 15.36
CA MET A 111 -3.47 -13.27 14.81
C MET A 111 -4.32 -12.13 14.24
N GLU A 112 -4.43 -11.00 14.94
CA GLU A 112 -5.20 -9.84 14.46
C GLU A 112 -4.57 -9.22 13.22
N THR A 113 -3.25 -9.04 13.20
CA THR A 113 -2.52 -8.57 12.01
C THR A 113 -2.78 -9.49 10.81
N CYS A 114 -2.69 -10.79 11.01
CA CYS A 114 -2.94 -11.78 9.97
C CYS A 114 -4.39 -11.75 9.47
N ARG A 115 -5.35 -11.58 10.39
CA ARG A 115 -6.77 -11.41 10.07
C ARG A 115 -7.02 -10.18 9.20
N LEU A 116 -6.40 -9.06 9.55
CA LEU A 116 -6.52 -7.82 8.79
C LEU A 116 -5.96 -7.95 7.37
N GLU A 117 -4.85 -8.68 7.21
CA GLU A 117 -4.30 -8.95 5.88
C GLU A 117 -5.27 -9.72 4.98
N THR A 118 -6.12 -10.60 5.55
CA THR A 118 -7.15 -11.31 4.77
C THR A 118 -8.25 -10.39 4.23
N LEU A 119 -8.44 -9.20 4.84
CA LEU A 119 -9.39 -8.20 4.38
C LEU A 119 -8.86 -7.34 3.23
N LEU A 120 -7.55 -7.44 2.93
CA LEU A 120 -6.89 -6.68 1.88
C LEU A 120 -7.08 -7.38 0.52
N THR A 121 -8.21 -7.10 -0.12
CA THR A 121 -8.62 -7.73 -1.39
C THR A 121 -8.46 -6.83 -2.61
N GLY A 122 -8.09 -5.57 -2.40
CA GLY A 122 -7.89 -4.59 -3.48
C GLY A 122 -6.67 -4.91 -4.35
N HIS A 123 -6.75 -4.57 -5.62
CA HIS A 123 -5.69 -4.86 -6.61
C HIS A 123 -4.33 -4.29 -6.21
N TYR A 124 -4.32 -3.10 -5.59
CA TYR A 124 -3.10 -2.39 -5.18
C TYR A 124 -2.78 -2.55 -3.68
N ASP A 125 -3.56 -3.31 -2.92
CA ASP A 125 -3.41 -3.39 -1.46
C ASP A 125 -2.02 -3.89 -1.02
N LYS A 126 -1.36 -4.69 -1.85
CA LYS A 126 -0.02 -5.25 -1.59
C LYS A 126 1.14 -4.29 -1.87
N ASN A 127 0.85 -3.16 -2.50
CA ASN A 127 1.87 -2.22 -2.93
C ASN A 127 2.39 -1.37 -1.76
N ASN A 128 3.53 -0.74 -1.98
CA ASN A 128 4.02 0.34 -1.13
C ASN A 128 3.04 1.52 -1.16
N ALA A 129 3.08 2.36 -0.13
CA ALA A 129 2.22 3.53 0.00
C ALA A 129 3.01 4.82 -0.17
N LEU A 130 2.60 5.67 -1.11
CA LEU A 130 3.05 7.06 -1.18
C LEU A 130 2.07 7.92 -0.38
N MET A 131 2.57 8.57 0.67
CA MET A 131 1.78 9.45 1.53
C MET A 131 2.22 10.90 1.36
N SER A 132 1.25 11.76 1.09
CA SER A 132 1.44 13.21 0.98
C SER A 132 0.70 13.93 2.10
N PHE A 133 1.39 14.82 2.77
CA PHE A 133 0.86 15.64 3.87
C PHE A 133 0.78 17.08 3.42
N HIS A 134 -0.36 17.71 3.60
CA HIS A 134 -0.57 19.12 3.22
C HIS A 134 -1.20 19.92 4.35
N ALA A 135 -0.58 21.03 4.72
CA ALA A 135 -1.19 21.97 5.65
C ALA A 135 -2.41 22.63 5.00
N GLY A 136 -3.54 22.59 5.72
CA GLY A 136 -4.79 23.19 5.27
C GLY A 136 -5.06 24.56 5.91
N ALA A 137 -6.34 24.83 6.21
CA ALA A 137 -6.74 26.06 6.85
C ALA A 137 -6.27 26.13 8.31
N GLY A 138 -5.62 27.23 8.73
CA GLY A 138 -5.15 27.45 10.09
C GLY A 138 -3.78 28.15 10.22
N GLY A 139 -3.16 28.53 9.10
CA GLY A 139 -1.87 29.23 9.11
C GLY A 139 -0.76 28.41 9.77
N THR A 140 0.08 29.02 10.63
CA THR A 140 1.19 28.36 11.34
C THR A 140 0.71 27.15 12.15
N GLU A 141 -0.48 27.22 12.75
CA GLU A 141 -1.09 26.10 13.50
C GLU A 141 -1.37 24.89 12.60
N ALA A 142 -1.82 25.08 11.34
CA ALA A 142 -2.03 24.02 10.39
C ALA A 142 -0.71 23.39 9.89
N GLN A 143 0.35 24.20 9.79
CA GLN A 143 1.69 23.73 9.45
C GLN A 143 2.27 22.86 10.58
N ASP A 144 2.09 23.26 11.83
CA ASP A 144 2.49 22.44 12.99
C ASP A 144 1.66 21.15 13.05
N TRP A 145 0.35 21.21 12.79
CA TRP A 145 -0.50 20.04 12.70
C TRP A 145 -0.05 19.06 11.60
N CYS A 146 0.33 19.56 10.46
CA CYS A 146 0.88 18.76 9.37
C CYS A 146 2.14 17.99 9.80
N GLN A 147 3.04 18.66 10.53
CA GLN A 147 4.23 18.02 11.10
C GLN A 147 3.90 16.95 12.14
N MET A 148 2.90 17.20 12.97
CA MET A 148 2.43 16.22 13.95
C MET A 148 1.88 14.96 13.27
N LEU A 149 1.10 15.11 12.20
CA LEU A 149 0.60 13.98 11.40
C LEU A 149 1.74 13.22 10.73
N TYR A 150 2.67 13.93 10.09
CA TYR A 150 3.87 13.31 9.53
C TYR A 150 4.60 12.43 10.55
N ARG A 151 4.86 12.95 11.75
CA ARG A 151 5.51 12.19 12.83
C ARG A 151 4.66 10.99 13.28
N MET A 152 3.34 11.14 13.37
CA MET A 152 2.43 10.07 13.78
C MET A 152 2.50 8.88 12.82
N TYR A 153 2.45 9.12 11.50
CA TYR A 153 2.50 8.05 10.50
C TYR A 153 3.89 7.44 10.34
N THR A 154 4.97 8.23 10.45
CA THR A 154 6.33 7.67 10.44
C THR A 154 6.57 6.76 11.64
N ARG A 155 6.08 7.11 12.82
CA ARG A 155 6.15 6.24 14.01
C ARG A 155 5.30 4.98 13.89
N TRP A 156 4.12 5.09 13.26
CA TRP A 156 3.33 3.91 12.96
C TRP A 156 4.09 2.97 12.02
N ALA A 157 4.70 3.49 10.97
CA ALA A 157 5.49 2.70 10.02
C ALA A 157 6.68 2.00 10.73
N GLU A 158 7.42 2.71 11.59
CA GLU A 158 8.52 2.16 12.38
C GLU A 158 8.07 1.00 13.28
N ARG A 159 6.93 1.16 13.97
CA ARG A 159 6.37 0.13 14.86
C ARG A 159 6.00 -1.16 14.12
N HIS A 160 5.54 -1.04 12.87
CA HIS A 160 5.14 -2.18 12.04
C HIS A 160 6.28 -2.73 11.18
N GLY A 161 7.52 -2.28 11.40
CA GLY A 161 8.69 -2.74 10.66
C GLY A 161 8.72 -2.29 9.20
N PHE A 162 7.87 -1.30 8.82
CA PHE A 162 7.96 -0.67 7.51
C PHE A 162 9.15 0.28 7.46
N THR A 163 9.78 0.36 6.30
CA THR A 163 10.78 1.40 6.02
C THR A 163 10.12 2.56 5.31
N TYR A 164 10.62 3.79 5.55
CA TYR A 164 10.11 4.93 4.80
C TYR A 164 11.24 5.78 4.23
N LYS A 165 10.98 6.41 3.08
CA LYS A 165 11.88 7.34 2.41
C LYS A 165 11.18 8.68 2.23
N ILE A 166 11.88 9.76 2.58
CA ILE A 166 11.40 11.11 2.33
C ILE A 166 11.65 11.44 0.87
N MET A 167 10.57 11.74 0.13
CA MET A 167 10.61 12.11 -1.28
C MET A 167 10.69 13.63 -1.46
N ASP A 168 9.88 14.36 -0.68
CA ASP A 168 9.89 15.82 -0.61
C ASP A 168 9.58 16.30 0.82
N TYR A 169 10.09 17.46 1.19
CA TYR A 169 9.92 18.02 2.52
C TYR A 169 10.02 19.53 2.49
N LEU A 170 8.89 20.21 2.64
CA LEU A 170 8.80 21.66 2.61
C LEU A 170 8.43 22.19 3.99
N GLU A 171 9.40 22.84 4.64
CA GLU A 171 9.22 23.45 5.96
C GLU A 171 8.21 24.60 5.95
N GLY A 172 7.57 24.83 7.08
CA GLY A 172 6.74 26.01 7.33
C GLY A 172 7.56 27.29 7.46
N ASP A 173 6.90 28.44 7.29
CA ASP A 173 7.59 29.74 7.36
C ASP A 173 8.08 30.06 8.78
N GLU A 174 7.33 29.67 9.82
CA GLU A 174 7.64 29.94 11.23
C GLU A 174 7.76 28.66 12.04
N ALA A 175 6.96 27.64 11.73
CA ALA A 175 6.97 26.34 12.40
C ALA A 175 6.27 25.29 11.53
N GLY A 176 6.55 24.02 11.81
CA GLY A 176 5.85 22.91 11.19
C GLY A 176 6.21 22.68 9.72
N LEU A 177 5.30 22.06 8.97
CA LEU A 177 5.46 21.68 7.57
C LEU A 177 4.34 22.28 6.70
N LYS A 178 4.70 22.82 5.54
CA LYS A 178 3.74 23.14 4.48
C LYS A 178 3.26 21.89 3.77
N SER A 179 4.21 21.02 3.42
CA SER A 179 3.95 19.72 2.82
C SER A 179 5.12 18.77 3.08
N ALA A 180 4.83 17.47 3.02
CA ALA A 180 5.85 16.41 2.96
C ALA A 180 5.30 15.23 2.18
N ASP A 181 6.16 14.58 1.41
CA ASP A 181 5.87 13.35 0.69
C ASP A 181 6.82 12.25 1.16
N ILE A 182 6.26 11.11 1.54
CA ILE A 182 7.02 9.93 1.97
C ILE A 182 6.57 8.70 1.22
N LEU A 183 7.50 7.85 0.87
CA LEU A 183 7.25 6.49 0.40
C LEU A 183 7.41 5.52 1.57
N ILE A 184 6.35 4.81 1.93
CA ILE A 184 6.37 3.74 2.93
C ILE A 184 6.49 2.41 2.19
N GLU A 185 7.61 1.71 2.41
CA GLU A 185 7.94 0.47 1.74
C GLU A 185 7.67 -0.73 2.64
N GLY A 186 6.92 -1.69 2.13
CA GLY A 186 6.61 -2.95 2.78
C GLY A 186 5.37 -3.62 2.23
N GLU A 187 5.24 -4.91 2.47
CA GLU A 187 4.08 -5.67 2.00
C GLU A 187 2.79 -5.15 2.64
N ASN A 188 1.77 -4.89 1.82
CA ASN A 188 0.46 -4.38 2.23
C ASN A 188 0.44 -2.95 2.81
N ALA A 189 1.52 -2.17 2.68
CA ALA A 189 1.58 -0.82 3.24
C ALA A 189 0.42 0.07 2.77
N TYR A 190 0.13 0.06 1.46
CA TYR A 190 -1.03 0.79 0.92
C TYR A 190 -2.35 0.24 1.43
N GLY A 191 -2.51 -1.08 1.49
CA GLY A 191 -3.73 -1.73 1.95
C GLY A 191 -4.14 -1.29 3.36
N PHE A 192 -3.18 -1.18 4.27
CA PHE A 192 -3.42 -0.68 5.63
C PHE A 192 -3.71 0.82 5.67
N LEU A 193 -2.98 1.61 4.89
CA LEU A 193 -3.01 3.07 4.96
C LEU A 193 -4.06 3.73 4.07
N LYS A 194 -4.65 3.04 3.08
CA LYS A 194 -5.65 3.61 2.15
C LYS A 194 -6.82 4.28 2.85
N GLY A 195 -7.18 3.79 4.04
CA GLY A 195 -8.23 4.36 4.88
C GLY A 195 -7.87 5.70 5.51
N GLU A 196 -6.60 6.07 5.55
CA GLU A 196 -6.13 7.31 6.16
C GLU A 196 -6.18 8.50 5.20
N ASN A 197 -6.58 8.27 3.95
CA ASN A 197 -6.76 9.31 2.95
C ASN A 197 -7.91 10.24 3.31
N GLY A 198 -7.62 11.53 3.52
CA GLY A 198 -8.63 12.55 3.81
C GLY A 198 -8.15 13.68 4.70
N VAL A 199 -9.10 14.42 5.25
CA VAL A 199 -8.84 15.60 6.09
C VAL A 199 -8.85 15.24 7.56
N HIS A 200 -7.81 15.66 8.27
CA HIS A 200 -7.63 15.47 9.71
C HIS A 200 -7.81 16.80 10.45
N ARG A 201 -8.72 16.83 11.42
CA ARG A 201 -9.06 18.04 12.17
C ARG A 201 -8.45 18.02 13.56
N LEU A 202 -7.67 19.04 13.88
CA LEU A 202 -7.11 19.27 15.22
C LEU A 202 -7.93 20.32 15.98
N VAL A 203 -8.17 20.09 17.27
CA VAL A 203 -8.74 21.05 18.20
C VAL A 203 -7.88 21.08 19.46
N ARG A 204 -7.12 22.17 19.66
CA ARG A 204 -6.26 22.35 20.84
C ARG A 204 -6.14 23.83 21.21
N VAL A 205 -5.52 24.11 22.36
CA VAL A 205 -5.01 25.46 22.66
C VAL A 205 -3.75 25.65 21.82
N SER A 206 -3.73 26.71 21.01
CA SER A 206 -2.60 26.97 20.12
C SER A 206 -1.37 27.44 20.91
N PRO A 207 -0.19 26.82 20.71
CA PRO A 207 1.06 27.31 21.29
C PRO A 207 1.53 28.62 20.64
N PHE A 208 0.96 29.03 19.50
CA PHE A 208 1.30 30.23 18.75
C PHE A 208 0.36 31.42 19.07
N ASP A 209 -0.71 31.20 19.82
CA ASP A 209 -1.64 32.26 20.24
C ASP A 209 -1.32 32.73 21.66
N ALA A 210 -0.83 33.98 21.78
CA ALA A 210 -0.51 34.62 23.05
C ALA A 210 -1.70 34.66 24.05
N ASN A 211 -2.94 34.58 23.54
CA ASN A 211 -4.15 34.55 24.37
C ASN A 211 -4.59 33.13 24.78
N ALA A 212 -3.82 32.13 24.45
CA ALA A 212 -4.10 30.71 24.73
C ALA A 212 -5.54 30.27 24.34
N ARG A 213 -6.05 30.79 23.21
CA ARG A 213 -7.38 30.45 22.72
C ARG A 213 -7.37 29.08 22.04
N ARG A 214 -8.51 28.39 22.15
CA ARG A 214 -8.75 27.15 21.42
C ARG A 214 -8.87 27.41 19.93
N GLN A 215 -8.01 26.80 19.15
CA GLN A 215 -7.98 26.88 17.69
C GLN A 215 -8.39 25.55 17.05
N THR A 216 -8.87 25.64 15.83
CA THR A 216 -9.18 24.48 15.00
C THR A 216 -8.39 24.58 13.72
N SER A 217 -7.62 23.54 13.40
CA SER A 217 -6.79 23.46 12.21
C SER A 217 -7.06 22.19 11.42
N PHE A 218 -6.81 22.25 10.15
CA PHE A 218 -7.02 21.16 9.23
C PHE A 218 -5.74 20.86 8.46
N SER A 219 -5.44 19.57 8.26
CA SER A 219 -4.41 19.11 7.34
C SER A 219 -4.95 17.92 6.57
N ALA A 220 -4.56 17.81 5.31
CA ALA A 220 -4.92 16.68 4.46
C ALA A 220 -3.78 15.67 4.44
N VAL A 221 -4.15 14.41 4.47
CA VAL A 221 -3.29 13.27 4.16
C VAL A 221 -3.82 12.64 2.88
N GLU A 222 -2.97 12.48 1.89
CA GLU A 222 -3.27 11.74 0.66
C GLU A 222 -2.48 10.44 0.68
N VAL A 223 -3.12 9.33 0.35
CA VAL A 223 -2.48 8.02 0.28
C VAL A 223 -2.76 7.40 -1.07
N ILE A 224 -1.71 7.11 -1.82
CA ILE A 224 -1.81 6.44 -3.12
C ILE A 224 -0.86 5.24 -3.17
N PRO A 225 -1.18 4.18 -3.92
CA PRO A 225 -0.27 3.07 -4.09
C PRO A 225 0.92 3.49 -4.96
N GLU A 226 2.11 2.96 -4.65
CA GLU A 226 3.20 2.99 -5.60
C GLU A 226 2.87 2.01 -6.74
N ILE A 227 2.70 2.53 -7.94
CA ILE A 227 2.47 1.73 -9.13
C ILE A 227 3.81 1.67 -9.88
N GLU A 228 4.37 0.47 -9.98
CA GLU A 228 5.58 0.26 -10.80
C GLU A 228 5.25 0.62 -12.25
N ASP A 229 6.02 1.56 -12.78
CA ASP A 229 5.90 1.94 -14.18
C ASP A 229 6.63 0.92 -15.06
N ASP A 230 5.87 -0.05 -15.58
CA ASP A 230 6.34 -1.04 -16.57
C ASP A 230 6.69 -0.39 -17.94
N SER A 231 6.79 0.96 -17.98
CA SER A 231 6.91 1.75 -19.22
C SER A 231 8.29 1.69 -19.87
N GLN A 232 9.31 1.15 -19.21
CA GLN A 232 10.67 1.19 -19.75
C GLN A 232 10.90 0.24 -20.93
N ASP A 233 10.06 -0.80 -21.15
CA ASP A 233 10.21 -1.74 -22.27
C ASP A 233 8.90 -1.99 -23.01
N VAL A 234 8.47 -1.03 -23.83
CA VAL A 234 7.49 -1.32 -24.88
C VAL A 234 8.21 -2.05 -26.02
N GLU A 235 8.33 -3.38 -25.89
CA GLU A 235 8.80 -4.22 -26.99
C GLU A 235 7.70 -4.31 -28.05
N ILE A 236 7.98 -3.80 -29.24
CA ILE A 236 7.08 -3.88 -30.39
C ILE A 236 7.55 -5.03 -31.26
N ARG A 237 6.81 -6.13 -31.28
CA ARG A 237 7.11 -7.30 -32.11
C ARG A 237 6.61 -7.10 -33.52
N PRO A 238 7.23 -7.76 -34.52
CA PRO A 238 6.78 -7.66 -35.94
C PRO A 238 5.32 -8.09 -36.16
N GLU A 239 4.77 -8.93 -35.29
CA GLU A 239 3.38 -9.41 -35.31
C GLU A 239 2.37 -8.37 -34.78
N ASP A 240 2.82 -7.36 -34.00
CA ASP A 240 1.97 -6.38 -33.34
C ASP A 240 1.55 -5.24 -34.28
N TYR A 241 2.21 -5.10 -35.44
CA TYR A 241 1.88 -4.05 -36.40
C TYR A 241 1.73 -4.56 -37.80
N GLU A 242 0.98 -3.83 -38.63
CA GLU A 242 0.90 -3.99 -40.05
C GLU A 242 1.77 -2.92 -40.75
N MET A 243 2.64 -3.33 -41.69
CA MET A 243 3.48 -2.41 -42.42
C MET A 243 2.94 -2.22 -43.83
N GLN A 244 2.67 -0.98 -44.20
CA GLN A 244 2.27 -0.59 -45.56
C GLN A 244 3.34 0.30 -46.16
N VAL A 245 3.72 -0.01 -47.41
CA VAL A 245 4.70 0.76 -48.17
C VAL A 245 3.99 1.49 -49.31
N TYR A 246 4.25 2.78 -49.43
CA TYR A 246 3.62 3.59 -50.46
C TYR A 246 4.62 4.57 -51.08
N ARG A 247 4.22 5.19 -52.18
CA ARG A 247 5.05 6.22 -52.84
C ARG A 247 4.94 7.53 -52.10
N SER A 248 6.08 8.15 -51.78
CA SER A 248 6.09 9.47 -51.16
C SER A 248 5.43 10.50 -52.07
N SER A 249 4.54 11.33 -51.53
CA SER A 249 3.92 12.46 -52.20
C SER A 249 4.60 13.75 -51.79
N GLY A 250 5.21 14.50 -52.69
CA GLY A 250 5.85 15.78 -52.43
C GLY A 250 6.45 16.41 -53.70
N ALA A 251 6.72 17.71 -53.66
CA ALA A 251 7.41 18.44 -54.74
C ALA A 251 8.87 18.04 -54.77
N GLY A 252 9.20 17.00 -55.58
CA GLY A 252 10.56 16.48 -55.74
C GLY A 252 10.74 15.81 -57.09
N GLY A 253 12.00 15.78 -57.60
CA GLY A 253 12.38 15.32 -58.95
C GLY A 253 12.08 13.86 -59.25
N GLN A 254 12.42 13.38 -60.44
CA GLN A 254 12.07 12.06 -61.01
C GLN A 254 12.38 10.84 -60.11
N HIS A 255 13.23 10.95 -59.12
CA HIS A 255 13.59 9.85 -58.20
C HIS A 255 12.50 9.56 -57.13
N ILE A 256 11.78 10.58 -56.68
CA ILE A 256 10.75 10.47 -55.63
C ILE A 256 9.50 9.76 -56.16
N ASN A 257 9.21 9.88 -57.45
CA ASN A 257 8.01 9.29 -58.07
C ASN A 257 8.19 7.82 -58.54
N LYS A 258 9.42 7.26 -58.47
CA LYS A 258 9.69 5.89 -58.95
C LYS A 258 9.91 4.85 -57.82
N THR A 259 10.29 5.24 -56.63
CA THR A 259 10.58 4.33 -55.52
C THR A 259 9.56 4.45 -54.40
N SER A 260 9.00 3.31 -53.96
CA SER A 260 8.10 3.24 -52.82
C SER A 260 8.93 3.19 -51.51
N SER A 261 9.42 4.33 -51.06
CA SER A 261 10.25 4.45 -49.85
C SER A 261 9.46 4.86 -48.60
N ALA A 262 8.25 5.42 -48.73
CA ALA A 262 7.43 5.80 -47.61
C ALA A 262 6.84 4.59 -46.89
N VAL A 263 6.88 4.60 -45.56
CA VAL A 263 6.42 3.52 -44.68
C VAL A 263 5.32 4.04 -43.79
N ARG A 264 4.27 3.23 -43.63
CA ARG A 264 3.21 3.41 -42.63
C ARG A 264 3.12 2.15 -41.79
N LEU A 265 3.10 2.32 -40.48
CA LEU A 265 2.85 1.25 -39.53
C LEU A 265 1.50 1.48 -38.85
N ILE A 266 0.72 0.42 -38.72
CA ILE A 266 -0.56 0.40 -38.05
C ILE A 266 -0.44 -0.60 -36.91
N HIS A 267 -0.50 -0.15 -35.65
CA HIS A 267 -0.46 -1.03 -34.50
C HIS A 267 -1.83 -1.72 -34.31
N LYS A 268 -1.84 -3.05 -34.32
CA LYS A 268 -3.09 -3.85 -34.41
C LYS A 268 -3.96 -3.71 -33.15
N ALA A 269 -3.33 -3.66 -31.98
CA ALA A 269 -4.05 -3.60 -30.70
C ALA A 269 -4.69 -2.24 -30.42
N THR A 270 -3.97 -1.14 -30.70
CA THR A 270 -4.42 0.23 -30.38
C THR A 270 -4.95 1.00 -31.58
N GLY A 271 -4.76 0.49 -32.81
CA GLY A 271 -5.13 1.19 -34.04
C GLY A 271 -4.27 2.44 -34.35
N ILE A 272 -3.18 2.65 -33.66
CA ILE A 272 -2.30 3.80 -33.87
C ILE A 272 -1.64 3.68 -35.25
N VAL A 273 -1.71 4.76 -36.03
CA VAL A 273 -1.08 4.88 -37.32
C VAL A 273 0.07 5.87 -37.24
N VAL A 274 1.26 5.44 -37.70
CA VAL A 274 2.43 6.30 -37.86
C VAL A 274 2.95 6.16 -39.27
N SER A 275 3.46 7.24 -39.86
CA SER A 275 4.02 7.22 -41.21
C SER A 275 5.27 8.09 -41.29
N CYS A 276 6.25 7.63 -42.05
CA CYS A 276 7.49 8.35 -42.32
C CYS A 276 7.86 8.26 -43.80
N GLN A 277 8.25 9.40 -44.38
CA GLN A 277 8.69 9.50 -45.79
C GLN A 277 9.92 10.42 -45.94
N THR A 278 10.60 10.74 -44.84
CA THR A 278 11.69 11.72 -44.79
C THR A 278 12.97 11.21 -45.45
N GLU A 279 13.21 9.91 -45.34
CA GLU A 279 14.45 9.29 -45.81
C GLU A 279 14.26 8.61 -47.15
N ARG A 280 15.37 8.49 -47.92
CA ARG A 280 15.37 7.79 -49.19
C ARG A 280 15.33 6.27 -49.04
N SER A 281 15.70 5.76 -47.88
CA SER A 281 15.75 4.34 -47.55
C SER A 281 14.46 3.90 -46.85
N GLN A 282 13.80 2.88 -47.40
CA GLN A 282 12.64 2.24 -46.76
C GLN A 282 12.97 1.70 -45.35
N PHE A 283 14.19 1.19 -45.16
CA PHE A 283 14.65 0.66 -43.88
C PHE A 283 14.74 1.75 -42.83
N GLN A 284 15.34 2.90 -43.17
CA GLN A 284 15.43 4.04 -42.23
C GLN A 284 14.05 4.62 -41.89
N ASN A 285 13.14 4.72 -42.88
CA ASN A 285 11.77 5.15 -42.65
C ASN A 285 11.02 4.17 -41.74
N LYS A 286 11.22 2.85 -41.89
CA LYS A 286 10.66 1.83 -40.98
C LYS A 286 11.17 2.01 -39.55
N GLU A 287 12.48 2.20 -39.39
CA GLU A 287 13.08 2.38 -38.06
C GLU A 287 12.59 3.65 -37.37
N THR A 288 12.44 4.74 -38.13
CA THR A 288 11.85 5.98 -37.65
C THR A 288 10.37 5.81 -37.24
N CYS A 289 9.58 5.08 -38.06
CA CYS A 289 8.20 4.75 -37.72
C CYS A 289 8.10 3.89 -36.44
N LEU A 290 8.97 2.90 -36.25
CA LEU A 290 8.99 2.10 -35.01
C LEU A 290 9.32 2.95 -33.80
N ARG A 291 10.24 3.91 -33.90
CA ARG A 291 10.57 4.87 -32.85
C ARG A 291 9.39 5.78 -32.50
N MET A 292 8.70 6.29 -33.53
CA MET A 292 7.49 7.10 -33.38
C MET A 292 6.34 6.31 -32.76
N LEU A 293 6.17 5.04 -33.16
CA LEU A 293 5.15 4.16 -32.61
C LEU A 293 5.41 3.87 -31.13
N ARG A 294 6.67 3.58 -30.75
CA ARG A 294 7.08 3.37 -29.37
C ARG A 294 6.77 4.59 -28.50
N SER A 295 7.16 5.79 -28.95
CA SER A 295 6.87 7.03 -28.21
C SER A 295 5.36 7.26 -28.01
N LYS A 296 4.53 6.95 -29.00
CA LYS A 296 3.06 7.07 -28.86
C LYS A 296 2.46 6.02 -27.94
N LEU A 297 2.99 4.81 -27.91
CA LEU A 297 2.54 3.77 -26.98
C LEU A 297 2.91 4.12 -25.53
N VAL A 298 4.11 4.65 -25.32
CA VAL A 298 4.52 5.18 -24.00
C VAL A 298 3.59 6.31 -23.56
N GLU A 299 3.32 7.29 -24.44
CA GLU A 299 2.38 8.39 -24.11
C GLU A 299 0.98 7.91 -23.70
N ILE A 300 0.46 6.86 -24.36
CA ILE A 300 -0.85 6.29 -24.01
C ILE A 300 -0.80 5.60 -22.67
N ARG A 301 0.25 4.80 -22.39
CA ARG A 301 0.44 4.16 -21.08
C ARG A 301 0.56 5.19 -19.96
N GLU A 302 1.34 6.25 -20.15
CA GLU A 302 1.44 7.34 -19.19
C GLU A 302 0.08 7.99 -18.92
N ARG A 303 -0.73 8.20 -19.97
CA ARG A 303 -2.08 8.76 -19.82
C ARG A 303 -3.03 7.81 -19.09
N GLU A 304 -2.99 6.52 -19.38
CA GLU A 304 -3.76 5.49 -18.70
C GLU A 304 -3.33 5.38 -17.24
N HIS A 305 -2.03 5.43 -16.98
CA HIS A 305 -1.46 5.45 -15.62
C HIS A 305 -1.93 6.67 -14.82
N LEU A 306 -1.86 7.87 -15.42
CA LEU A 306 -2.36 9.10 -14.79
C LEU A 306 -3.87 9.04 -14.55
N ALA A 307 -4.66 8.46 -15.46
CA ALA A 307 -6.10 8.27 -15.27
C ALA A 307 -6.37 7.29 -14.11
N THR A 308 -5.61 6.20 -14.02
CA THR A 308 -5.71 5.23 -12.91
C THR A 308 -5.39 5.87 -11.57
N ILE A 309 -4.32 6.69 -11.50
CA ILE A 309 -3.98 7.45 -10.30
C ILE A 309 -5.10 8.43 -9.95
N ALA A 310 -5.67 9.13 -10.94
CA ALA A 310 -6.77 10.06 -10.72
C ALA A 310 -8.04 9.35 -10.20
N ASP A 311 -8.34 8.16 -10.70
CA ASP A 311 -9.46 7.34 -10.22
C ASP A 311 -9.23 6.84 -8.79
N ILE A 312 -7.99 6.45 -8.44
CA ILE A 312 -7.60 6.02 -7.08
C ILE A 312 -7.67 7.19 -6.11
N LYS A 313 -7.19 8.38 -6.50
CA LYS A 313 -7.29 9.61 -5.69
C LYS A 313 -8.73 10.00 -5.39
N GLY A 314 -9.65 9.65 -6.29
CA GLY A 314 -11.06 10.05 -6.20
C GLY A 314 -11.26 11.57 -6.32
N VAL A 315 -12.43 12.02 -5.92
CA VAL A 315 -12.72 13.46 -5.87
C VAL A 315 -11.96 14.06 -4.70
N GLN A 316 -10.92 14.83 -4.99
CA GLN A 316 -10.15 15.55 -3.96
C GLN A 316 -11.10 16.46 -3.17
N GLN A 317 -11.39 16.09 -1.93
CA GLN A 317 -12.27 16.87 -1.07
C GLN A 317 -11.55 18.16 -0.67
N LYS A 318 -12.24 19.29 -0.80
CA LYS A 318 -11.71 20.56 -0.31
C LYS A 318 -11.38 20.45 1.18
N ILE A 319 -10.23 20.97 1.60
CA ILE A 319 -9.78 20.99 3.00
C ILE A 319 -10.61 22.03 3.76
N GLU A 320 -11.90 21.70 3.98
CA GLU A 320 -12.90 22.59 4.58
C GLU A 320 -13.71 21.86 5.67
N TRP A 321 -14.52 22.61 6.42
CA TRP A 321 -15.44 22.11 7.41
C TRP A 321 -16.42 21.09 6.77
N GLY A 322 -16.52 19.91 7.36
CA GLY A 322 -17.43 18.83 6.91
C GLY A 322 -16.76 17.70 6.13
N SER A 323 -15.53 17.86 5.68
CA SER A 323 -14.78 16.83 4.91
C SER A 323 -13.84 15.99 5.78
N GLN A 324 -13.80 16.22 7.11
CA GLN A 324 -12.88 15.52 7.99
C GLN A 324 -13.25 14.03 8.17
N ILE A 325 -12.22 13.17 8.05
CA ILE A 325 -12.32 11.74 8.35
C ILE A 325 -12.11 11.47 9.84
N ARG A 326 -11.21 12.24 10.50
CA ARG A 326 -10.86 12.03 11.90
C ARG A 326 -10.69 13.35 12.64
N ASN A 327 -11.21 13.41 13.88
CA ASN A 327 -11.10 14.55 14.75
C ASN A 327 -10.15 14.23 15.91
N TYR A 328 -9.23 15.13 16.19
CA TYR A 328 -8.27 15.06 17.29
C TYR A 328 -8.53 16.24 18.24
N VAL A 329 -9.06 15.95 19.41
CA VAL A 329 -9.40 16.95 20.42
C VAL A 329 -8.46 16.79 21.63
N PHE A 330 -7.71 17.85 21.92
CA PHE A 330 -6.80 17.89 23.06
C PHE A 330 -7.38 18.70 24.24
N MET A 331 -8.35 19.60 23.97
CA MET A 331 -9.01 20.43 24.97
C MET A 331 -10.46 20.75 24.55
N PRO A 332 -11.44 20.79 25.48
CA PRO A 332 -11.34 20.67 26.94
C PRO A 332 -11.30 19.23 27.44
N TYR A 333 -11.46 18.25 26.59
CA TYR A 333 -11.32 16.81 26.85
C TYR A 333 -10.41 16.21 25.79
N THR A 334 -9.85 15.05 26.08
CA THR A 334 -9.00 14.31 25.14
C THR A 334 -9.83 13.27 24.39
N LEU A 335 -9.85 13.34 23.06
CA LEU A 335 -10.57 12.39 22.21
C LEU A 335 -9.99 12.37 20.80
N VAL A 336 -9.75 11.18 20.27
CA VAL A 336 -9.59 10.96 18.82
C VAL A 336 -10.79 10.15 18.35
N LYS A 337 -11.47 10.63 17.30
CA LYS A 337 -12.67 9.96 16.77
C LYS A 337 -12.66 9.95 15.25
N ASP A 338 -12.78 8.77 14.65
CA ASP A 338 -13.05 8.61 13.24
C ASP A 338 -14.57 8.78 12.98
N THR A 339 -14.92 9.65 12.06
CA THR A 339 -16.31 9.99 11.77
C THR A 339 -17.00 8.97 10.88
N ARG A 340 -16.25 8.11 10.20
CA ARG A 340 -16.75 7.11 9.25
C ARG A 340 -17.12 5.80 9.96
N THR A 341 -16.25 5.38 10.86
CA THR A 341 -16.38 4.09 11.58
C THR A 341 -16.97 4.25 12.96
N GLY A 342 -16.92 5.47 13.54
CA GLY A 342 -17.32 5.73 14.92
C GLY A 342 -16.29 5.30 15.96
N CYS A 343 -15.17 4.71 15.55
CA CYS A 343 -14.08 4.33 16.44
C CYS A 343 -13.53 5.56 17.17
N GLU A 344 -13.39 5.48 18.49
CA GLU A 344 -12.90 6.58 19.32
C GLU A 344 -12.02 6.10 20.47
N THR A 345 -11.06 6.94 20.86
CA THR A 345 -10.18 6.70 22.01
C THR A 345 -9.86 8.01 22.73
N SER A 346 -9.72 7.94 24.04
CA SER A 346 -9.25 9.07 24.87
C SER A 346 -7.72 9.18 24.93
N ASN A 347 -6.99 8.14 24.51
CA ASN A 347 -5.52 8.11 24.51
C ASN A 347 -4.94 8.84 23.30
N VAL A 348 -5.08 10.17 23.29
CA VAL A 348 -4.59 11.01 22.18
C VAL A 348 -3.07 10.93 22.03
N ASN A 349 -2.32 10.84 23.14
CA ASN A 349 -0.86 10.76 23.11
C ASN A 349 -0.38 9.44 22.48
N GLY A 350 -1.02 8.32 22.78
CA GLY A 350 -0.72 7.04 22.16
C GLY A 350 -0.94 7.07 20.65
N VAL A 351 -2.06 7.68 20.21
CA VAL A 351 -2.35 7.87 18.78
C VAL A 351 -1.29 8.73 18.11
N MET A 352 -0.88 9.85 18.71
CA MET A 352 0.17 10.72 18.18
C MET A 352 1.54 10.07 18.16
N ASP A 353 1.74 9.02 18.95
CA ASP A 353 2.93 8.17 18.95
C ASP A 353 2.82 6.96 18.01
N GLY A 354 1.78 6.91 17.15
CA GLY A 354 1.62 5.91 16.10
C GLY A 354 0.72 4.73 16.46
N ALA A 355 -0.04 4.74 17.57
CA ALA A 355 -1.05 3.70 17.85
C ALA A 355 -2.32 3.93 17.01
N LEU A 356 -2.25 3.67 15.70
CA LEU A 356 -3.33 3.87 14.74
C LEU A 356 -4.14 2.61 14.46
N ASP A 357 -3.69 1.46 14.93
CA ASP A 357 -4.24 0.14 14.61
C ASP A 357 -5.75 0.05 14.84
N PRO A 358 -6.33 0.51 15.96
CA PRO A 358 -7.78 0.43 16.18
C PRO A 358 -8.60 1.18 15.13
N PHE A 359 -8.06 2.26 14.55
CA PHE A 359 -8.71 3.03 13.48
C PHE A 359 -8.59 2.34 12.13
N ILE A 360 -7.41 1.81 11.82
CA ILE A 360 -7.12 1.06 10.60
C ILE A 360 -7.99 -0.20 10.57
N GLU A 361 -8.01 -0.97 11.64
CA GLU A 361 -8.84 -2.16 11.82
C GLU A 361 -10.33 -1.86 11.64
N SER A 362 -10.81 -0.83 12.35
CA SER A 362 -12.21 -0.43 12.27
C SER A 362 -12.60 -0.03 10.84
N TYR A 363 -11.70 0.68 10.12
CA TYR A 363 -11.91 1.04 8.73
C TYR A 363 -11.96 -0.20 7.82
N LEU A 364 -11.02 -1.13 7.92
CA LEU A 364 -10.96 -2.34 7.11
C LEU A 364 -12.19 -3.24 7.37
N ASN A 365 -12.61 -3.36 8.63
CA ASN A 365 -13.82 -4.09 9.01
C ASN A 365 -15.09 -3.45 8.41
N CYS A 366 -15.21 -2.12 8.45
CA CYS A 366 -16.32 -1.41 7.82
C CYS A 366 -16.30 -1.57 6.30
N LEU A 367 -15.11 -1.57 5.68
CA LEU A 367 -14.96 -1.78 4.24
C LEU A 367 -15.41 -3.18 3.83
N ALA A 368 -15.06 -4.21 4.61
CA ALA A 368 -15.43 -5.60 4.34
C ALA A 368 -16.92 -5.89 4.60
N SER A 369 -17.48 -5.31 5.67
CA SER A 369 -18.88 -5.55 6.08
C SER A 369 -19.89 -4.60 5.46
N GLY A 370 -19.46 -3.47 4.92
CA GLY A 370 -20.33 -2.38 4.44
C GLY A 370 -21.02 -1.57 5.54
N ASN A 371 -20.68 -1.80 6.81
CA ASN A 371 -21.32 -1.18 7.96
C ASN A 371 -20.66 0.16 8.31
N TRP A 372 -20.98 1.20 7.58
CA TRP A 372 -20.51 2.56 7.88
C TRP A 372 -21.48 3.28 8.83
N VAL A 373 -20.91 4.14 9.69
CA VAL A 373 -21.73 5.05 10.50
C VAL A 373 -22.41 6.03 9.56
N THR A 374 -23.71 5.88 9.36
CA THR A 374 -24.52 6.82 8.58
C THR A 374 -24.51 8.20 9.25
N LYS A 375 -24.15 9.23 8.50
CA LYS A 375 -24.20 10.63 8.94
C LYS A 375 -25.63 11.10 9.14
#